data_566ec790fa6349aca3fd67a14e71046a
#
_entry.id   566ec790fa6349aca3fd67a14e71046a
#
_cell.length_a   1.000
_cell.length_b   1.000
_cell.length_c   1.000
_cell.angle_alpha   90.00
_cell.angle_beta   90.00
_cell.angle_gamma   90.00
#
_symmetry.space_group_name_H-M   'P 1'
#
loop_
_entity.id
_entity.type
_entity.pdbx_description
1 polymer ?
#
loop_
_entity_poly.entity_id
_entity_poly.type
_entity_poly.pdbx_seq_one_letter_code
_entity_poly.pdbx_strand_id
1 'polypeptide(L)'
;MSSKVHILRLKPGQEVKQCLEDFVATRAPNGVAIMTCCGSVTSATLRFAADSNGVTDKTQHYNQHFEVLAMSGTVSRDGAHLHICLGDNNGATIGGHVMGDLKVFTTMELALCELAEVVLRREHDPETGYDELAVTKGSDGVSSSKSN
;
A
#
# COMPACT_ATOMS: atom_id res chain seq x y z
N MET A 1 19.35 8.59 -10.29
CA MET A 1 18.37 7.69 -9.61
C MET A 1 17.38 7.23 -10.65
N SER A 2 17.29 5.93 -10.90
CA SER A 2 16.33 5.36 -11.86
C SER A 2 15.08 4.89 -11.11
N SER A 3 13.92 5.05 -11.73
CA SER A 3 12.65 4.57 -11.18
C SER A 3 11.95 3.70 -12.22
N LYS A 4 11.19 2.72 -11.75
CA LYS A 4 10.36 1.86 -12.58
C LYS A 4 8.91 2.06 -12.17
N VAL A 5 8.07 2.39 -13.15
CA VAL A 5 6.63 2.50 -12.94
C VAL A 5 5.98 1.18 -13.35
N HIS A 6 5.15 0.65 -12.46
CA HIS A 6 4.35 -0.53 -12.71
C HIS A 6 2.88 -0.13 -12.78
N ILE A 7 2.18 -0.60 -13.81
CA ILE A 7 0.74 -0.40 -13.96
C ILE A 7 0.05 -1.74 -13.70
N LEU A 8 -0.88 -1.75 -12.75
CA LEU A 8 -1.65 -2.93 -12.38
C LEU A 8 -3.14 -2.67 -12.54
N ARG A 9 -3.85 -3.71 -12.95
CA ARG A 9 -5.29 -3.79 -12.86
C ARG A 9 -5.67 -5.01 -12.03
N LEU A 10 -6.37 -4.79 -10.92
CA LEU A 10 -6.98 -5.84 -10.12
C LEU A 10 -8.43 -6.05 -10.56
N LYS A 11 -8.87 -7.29 -10.51
CA LYS A 11 -10.18 -7.75 -11.00
C LYS A 11 -11.18 -7.90 -9.84
N PRO A 12 -12.49 -8.02 -10.15
CA PRO A 12 -13.52 -8.25 -9.14
C PRO A 12 -13.16 -9.39 -8.16
N GLY A 13 -13.38 -9.15 -6.89
CA GLY A 13 -13.17 -10.11 -5.80
C GLY A 13 -11.73 -10.23 -5.30
N GLN A 14 -10.73 -9.68 -6.00
CA GLN A 14 -9.36 -9.66 -5.50
C GLN A 14 -9.23 -8.72 -4.29
N GLU A 15 -8.46 -9.13 -3.30
CA GLU A 15 -8.14 -8.32 -2.12
C GLU A 15 -6.92 -7.45 -2.42
N VAL A 16 -7.09 -6.13 -2.31
CA VAL A 16 -6.11 -5.17 -2.83
C VAL A 16 -4.78 -5.22 -2.08
N LYS A 17 -4.82 -5.24 -0.73
CA LYS A 17 -3.61 -5.25 0.10
C LYS A 17 -2.80 -6.52 -0.16
N GLN A 18 -3.43 -7.68 -0.16
CA GLN A 18 -2.78 -8.96 -0.44
C GLN A 18 -2.17 -9.00 -1.84
N CYS A 19 -2.90 -8.52 -2.86
CA CYS A 19 -2.36 -8.46 -4.22
C CYS A 19 -1.13 -7.56 -4.33
N LEU A 20 -1.08 -6.45 -3.60
CA LEU A 20 0.08 -5.56 -3.57
C LEU A 20 1.27 -6.21 -2.85
N GLU A 21 1.05 -6.89 -1.74
CA GLU A 21 2.08 -7.63 -1.01
C GLU A 21 2.65 -8.77 -1.87
N ASP A 22 1.81 -9.56 -2.54
CA ASP A 22 2.22 -10.61 -3.47
C ASP A 22 2.99 -10.04 -4.68
N PHE A 23 2.56 -8.88 -5.20
CA PHE A 23 3.26 -8.20 -6.28
C PHE A 23 4.67 -7.78 -5.86
N VAL A 24 4.82 -7.19 -4.67
CA VAL A 24 6.13 -6.80 -4.15
C VAL A 24 7.01 -8.02 -3.92
N ALA A 25 6.47 -9.09 -3.34
CA ALA A 25 7.24 -10.31 -3.09
C ALA A 25 7.81 -10.94 -4.37
N THR A 26 7.09 -10.82 -5.50
CA THR A 26 7.42 -11.53 -6.74
C THR A 26 7.98 -10.65 -7.86
N ARG A 27 7.63 -9.37 -7.91
CA ARG A 27 7.88 -8.49 -9.07
C ARG A 27 8.60 -7.18 -8.75
N ALA A 28 8.56 -6.71 -7.51
CA ALA A 28 9.14 -5.45 -7.09
C ALA A 28 9.83 -5.57 -5.71
N PRO A 29 10.88 -6.39 -5.61
CA PRO A 29 11.48 -6.76 -4.32
C PRO A 29 12.07 -5.59 -3.52
N ASN A 30 12.29 -4.46 -4.16
CA ASN A 30 12.74 -3.24 -3.49
C ASN A 30 11.59 -2.51 -2.75
N GLY A 31 10.36 -2.97 -2.93
CA GLY A 31 9.17 -2.27 -2.45
C GLY A 31 8.69 -1.18 -3.42
N VAL A 32 7.48 -0.72 -3.20
CA VAL A 32 6.83 0.30 -4.05
C VAL A 32 6.15 1.38 -3.22
N ALA A 33 6.05 2.57 -3.80
CA ALA A 33 5.15 3.64 -3.35
C ALA A 33 3.93 3.71 -4.28
N ILE A 34 2.75 3.94 -3.71
CA ILE A 34 1.53 4.19 -4.48
C ILE A 34 1.62 5.60 -5.10
N MET A 35 1.60 5.71 -6.41
CA MET A 35 1.53 6.99 -7.11
C MET A 35 0.09 7.47 -7.26
N THR A 36 -0.77 6.57 -7.74
CA THR A 36 -2.20 6.83 -7.90
C THR A 36 -2.99 5.51 -7.96
N CYS A 37 -4.26 5.59 -7.63
CA CYS A 37 -5.20 4.51 -7.87
C CYS A 37 -6.60 5.06 -8.13
N CYS A 38 -7.40 4.32 -8.86
CA CYS A 38 -8.85 4.50 -8.95
C CYS A 38 -9.54 3.15 -9.12
N GLY A 39 -10.79 3.08 -8.74
CA GLY A 39 -11.59 1.87 -8.85
C GLY A 39 -12.70 1.84 -7.84
N SER A 40 -13.25 0.66 -7.59
CA SER A 40 -14.34 0.46 -6.65
C SER A 40 -14.18 -0.82 -5.85
N VAL A 41 -14.71 -0.80 -4.62
CA VAL A 41 -14.63 -1.93 -3.69
C VAL A 41 -16.00 -2.25 -3.09
N THR A 42 -16.17 -3.50 -2.62
CA THR A 42 -17.39 -3.99 -1.96
C THR A 42 -17.25 -4.05 -0.45
N SER A 43 -16.03 -3.97 0.06
CA SER A 43 -15.75 -4.03 1.49
C SER A 43 -14.44 -3.30 1.82
N ALA A 44 -14.30 -2.88 3.07
CA ALA A 44 -13.06 -2.35 3.63
C ALA A 44 -13.04 -2.52 5.14
N THR A 45 -11.88 -2.85 5.71
CA THR A 45 -11.62 -2.76 7.15
C THR A 45 -10.60 -1.66 7.38
N LEU A 46 -11.03 -0.58 8.07
CA LEU A 46 -10.24 0.61 8.30
C LEU A 46 -10.01 0.85 9.80
N ARG A 47 -8.80 1.26 10.15
CA ARG A 47 -8.47 1.80 11.47
C ARG A 47 -8.45 3.32 11.38
N PHE A 48 -9.09 3.97 12.38
CA PHE A 48 -9.18 5.43 12.45
C PHE A 48 -8.01 6.04 13.24
N ALA A 49 -7.94 7.38 13.19
CA ALA A 49 -6.99 8.13 14.00
C ALA A 49 -7.22 7.88 15.50
N ALA A 50 -6.15 8.08 16.29
CA ALA A 50 -6.24 8.06 17.74
C ALA A 50 -7.29 9.05 18.26
N ASP A 51 -7.94 8.71 19.36
CA ASP A 51 -8.79 9.64 20.09
C ASP A 51 -7.94 10.68 20.86
N SER A 52 -8.61 11.56 21.62
CA SER A 52 -7.95 12.59 22.44
C SER A 52 -7.04 12.02 23.55
N ASN A 53 -7.15 10.73 23.87
CA ASN A 53 -6.33 10.04 24.85
C ASN A 53 -5.19 9.23 24.22
N GLY A 54 -5.04 9.29 22.88
CA GLY A 54 -4.02 8.56 22.12
C GLY A 54 -4.38 7.09 21.85
N VAL A 55 -5.64 6.66 22.05
CA VAL A 55 -6.09 5.29 21.78
C VAL A 55 -6.32 5.11 20.28
N THR A 56 -5.61 4.15 19.65
CA THR A 56 -5.58 3.92 18.19
C THR A 56 -6.27 2.63 17.76
N ASP A 57 -7.10 2.03 18.60
CA ASP A 57 -7.68 0.69 18.38
C ASP A 57 -9.03 0.69 17.67
N LYS A 58 -9.60 1.88 17.37
CA LYS A 58 -10.89 1.96 16.70
C LYS A 58 -10.79 1.51 15.25
N THR A 59 -11.22 0.28 15.03
CA THR A 59 -11.31 -0.35 13.70
C THR A 59 -12.76 -0.56 13.33
N GLN A 60 -13.10 -0.33 12.06
CA GLN A 60 -14.43 -0.60 11.54
C GLN A 60 -14.37 -1.38 10.23
N HIS A 61 -15.22 -2.41 10.15
CA HIS A 61 -15.48 -3.14 8.93
C HIS A 61 -16.72 -2.57 8.22
N TYR A 62 -16.58 -2.35 6.91
CA TYR A 62 -17.64 -1.91 6.02
C TYR A 62 -17.90 -3.02 4.99
N ASN A 63 -19.17 -3.33 4.78
CA ASN A 63 -19.64 -4.26 3.75
C ASN A 63 -20.66 -3.52 2.88
N GLN A 64 -20.16 -2.66 2.01
CA GLN A 64 -20.93 -1.87 1.06
C GLN A 64 -20.04 -1.41 -0.09
N HIS A 65 -20.64 -0.94 -1.17
CA HIS A 65 -19.91 -0.42 -2.33
C HIS A 65 -19.35 0.98 -2.06
N PHE A 66 -18.11 1.18 -2.51
CA PHE A 66 -17.44 2.47 -2.48
C PHE A 66 -16.68 2.71 -3.78
N GLU A 67 -16.60 3.96 -4.21
CA GLU A 67 -15.56 4.42 -5.12
C GLU A 67 -14.27 4.69 -4.35
N VAL A 68 -13.15 4.27 -4.91
CA VAL A 68 -11.82 4.60 -4.38
C VAL A 68 -11.41 5.96 -4.93
N LEU A 69 -11.44 6.98 -4.08
CA LEU A 69 -11.13 8.37 -4.45
C LEU A 69 -9.63 8.63 -4.40
N ALA A 70 -8.91 8.02 -3.46
CA ALA A 70 -7.47 8.09 -3.34
C ALA A 70 -6.94 6.96 -2.45
N MET A 71 -5.73 6.50 -2.72
CA MET A 71 -4.95 5.65 -1.82
C MET A 71 -3.50 6.09 -1.87
N SER A 72 -2.84 6.10 -0.73
CA SER A 72 -1.43 6.45 -0.58
C SER A 72 -0.71 5.47 0.34
N GLY A 73 0.60 5.46 0.27
CA GLY A 73 1.44 4.65 1.16
C GLY A 73 2.51 3.88 0.42
N THR A 74 3.10 2.93 1.15
CA THR A 74 4.19 2.10 0.67
C THR A 74 3.96 0.63 0.98
N VAL A 75 4.47 -0.23 0.12
CA VAL A 75 4.45 -1.69 0.30
C VAL A 75 5.86 -2.21 0.18
N SER A 76 6.29 -2.98 1.15
CA SER A 76 7.59 -3.65 1.21
C SER A 76 7.41 -5.16 1.39
N ARG A 77 8.50 -5.91 1.44
CA ARG A 77 8.47 -7.35 1.78
C ARG A 77 8.00 -7.63 3.20
N ASP A 78 8.10 -6.63 4.08
CA ASP A 78 7.77 -6.76 5.50
C ASP A 78 6.33 -6.31 5.80
N GLY A 79 5.58 -5.88 4.77
CA GLY A 79 4.19 -5.47 4.87
C GLY A 79 3.88 -4.14 4.18
N ALA A 80 2.62 -3.75 4.28
CA ALA A 80 2.07 -2.55 3.67
C ALA A 80 1.62 -1.53 4.72
N HIS A 81 1.86 -0.25 4.45
CA HIS A 81 1.26 0.87 5.16
C HIS A 81 0.49 1.71 4.15
N LEU A 82 -0.83 1.57 4.18
CA LEU A 82 -1.73 2.17 3.21
C LEU A 82 -2.83 2.96 3.90
N HIS A 83 -3.08 4.16 3.41
CA HIS A 83 -4.25 4.96 3.75
C HIS A 83 -5.14 5.12 2.53
N ILE A 84 -6.46 5.16 2.75
CA ILE A 84 -7.44 5.22 1.66
C ILE A 84 -8.54 6.22 1.98
N CYS A 85 -9.06 6.85 0.93
CA CYS A 85 -10.29 7.65 0.96
C CYS A 85 -11.32 7.00 0.04
N LEU A 86 -12.50 6.72 0.57
CA LEU A 86 -13.61 6.01 -0.06
C LEU A 86 -14.85 6.90 -0.12
N GLY A 87 -15.50 6.95 -1.27
CA GLY A 87 -16.77 7.66 -1.47
C GLY A 87 -17.94 6.69 -1.51
N ASP A 88 -18.99 6.96 -0.75
CA ASP A 88 -20.22 6.16 -0.77
C ASP A 88 -21.18 6.62 -1.90
N ASN A 89 -22.33 5.95 -2.00
CA ASN A 89 -23.37 6.23 -2.99
C ASN A 89 -24.11 7.57 -2.79
N ASN A 90 -23.86 8.28 -1.69
CA ASN A 90 -24.38 9.62 -1.42
C ASN A 90 -23.32 10.71 -1.63
N GLY A 91 -22.10 10.32 -1.99
CA GLY A 91 -20.95 11.22 -2.11
C GLY A 91 -20.29 11.55 -0.78
N ALA A 92 -20.72 10.94 0.33
CA ALA A 92 -20.02 11.07 1.59
C ALA A 92 -18.71 10.29 1.57
N THR A 93 -17.68 10.83 2.22
CA THR A 93 -16.36 10.24 2.21
C THR A 93 -15.97 9.74 3.58
N ILE A 94 -15.32 8.57 3.59
CA ILE A 94 -14.66 8.00 4.76
C ILE A 94 -13.21 7.70 4.40
N GLY A 95 -12.35 7.62 5.39
CA GLY A 95 -10.95 7.27 5.16
C GLY A 95 -10.29 6.75 6.43
N GLY A 96 -9.15 6.09 6.23
CA GLY A 96 -8.39 5.54 7.34
C GLY A 96 -7.23 4.67 6.87
N HIS A 97 -6.57 4.07 7.85
CA HIS A 97 -5.52 3.09 7.65
C HIS A 97 -6.14 1.75 7.21
N VAL A 98 -5.64 1.18 6.12
CA VAL A 98 -6.15 -0.07 5.55
C VAL A 98 -5.66 -1.26 6.38
N MET A 99 -6.58 -1.92 7.08
CA MET A 99 -6.31 -3.15 7.82
C MET A 99 -6.42 -4.39 6.93
N GLY A 100 -7.32 -4.37 5.95
CA GLY A 100 -7.59 -5.45 5.02
C GLY A 100 -9.04 -5.46 4.55
N ASP A 101 -9.50 -6.60 4.01
CA ASP A 101 -10.84 -6.82 3.44
C ASP A 101 -11.21 -5.81 2.34
N LEU A 102 -10.21 -5.23 1.69
CA LEU A 102 -10.40 -4.27 0.60
C LEU A 102 -10.64 -5.02 -0.71
N LYS A 103 -11.87 -5.49 -0.93
CA LYS A 103 -12.21 -6.34 -2.09
C LYS A 103 -12.70 -5.51 -3.26
N VAL A 104 -12.07 -5.71 -4.41
CA VAL A 104 -12.43 -5.03 -5.66
C VAL A 104 -13.86 -5.37 -6.08
N PHE A 105 -14.64 -4.34 -6.45
CA PHE A 105 -15.96 -4.50 -7.05
C PHE A 105 -15.85 -4.69 -8.56
N THR A 106 -15.52 -3.66 -9.33
CA THR A 106 -15.41 -3.74 -10.79
C THR A 106 -13.97 -3.79 -11.28
N THR A 107 -13.16 -2.88 -10.79
CA THR A 107 -11.74 -2.76 -11.14
C THR A 107 -11.00 -1.98 -10.05
N MET A 108 -9.70 -2.20 -9.94
CA MET A 108 -8.77 -1.32 -9.25
C MET A 108 -7.57 -1.13 -10.16
N GLU A 109 -7.33 0.09 -10.57
CA GLU A 109 -6.22 0.47 -11.44
C GLU A 109 -5.19 1.24 -10.63
N LEU A 110 -3.94 0.79 -10.67
CA LEU A 110 -2.87 1.36 -9.84
C LEU A 110 -1.65 1.69 -10.70
N ALA A 111 -1.02 2.84 -10.39
CA ALA A 111 0.35 3.11 -10.78
C ALA A 111 1.25 3.09 -9.54
N LEU A 112 2.30 2.29 -9.60
CA LEU A 112 3.24 2.07 -8.50
C LEU A 112 4.64 2.50 -8.93
N CYS A 113 5.39 3.13 -8.03
CA CYS A 113 6.79 3.50 -8.26
C CYS A 113 7.72 2.61 -7.45
N GLU A 114 8.64 1.94 -8.12
CA GLU A 114 9.78 1.23 -7.53
C GLU A 114 11.06 2.03 -7.83
N LEU A 115 11.84 2.33 -6.78
CA LEU A 115 13.14 2.98 -6.92
C LEU A 115 14.24 1.93 -6.96
N ALA A 116 15.07 1.92 -8.01
CA ALA A 116 16.09 0.90 -8.19
C ALA A 116 17.22 0.96 -7.15
N GLU A 117 17.48 2.16 -6.62
CA GLU A 117 18.64 2.44 -5.75
C GLU A 117 18.33 2.38 -4.27
N VAL A 118 17.06 2.11 -3.89
CA VAL A 118 16.63 2.00 -2.50
C VAL A 118 15.76 0.77 -2.30
N VAL A 119 15.83 0.22 -1.09
CA VAL A 119 14.96 -0.87 -0.64
C VAL A 119 14.11 -0.37 0.51
N LEU A 120 12.81 -0.50 0.37
CA LEU A 120 11.84 -0.17 1.42
C LEU A 120 11.69 -1.37 2.36
N ARG A 121 11.77 -1.11 3.66
CA ARG A 121 11.62 -2.10 4.73
C ARG A 121 10.67 -1.60 5.80
N ARG A 122 10.28 -2.47 6.71
CA ARG A 122 9.62 -2.12 7.96
C ARG A 122 10.50 -2.55 9.12
N GLU A 123 10.78 -1.63 10.02
CA GLU A 123 11.61 -1.88 11.20
C GLU A 123 10.90 -1.34 12.44
N HIS A 124 10.99 -2.09 13.54
CA HIS A 124 10.35 -1.69 14.78
C HIS A 124 10.97 -0.39 15.34
N ASP A 125 10.12 0.60 15.57
CA ASP A 125 10.52 1.87 16.18
C ASP A 125 10.00 1.91 17.63
N PRO A 126 10.90 1.93 18.63
CA PRO A 126 10.49 1.96 20.04
C PRO A 126 9.83 3.29 20.46
N GLU A 127 10.00 4.38 19.69
CA GLU A 127 9.36 5.66 20.01
C GLU A 127 7.88 5.65 19.64
N THR A 128 7.52 4.97 18.54
CA THR A 128 6.12 4.87 18.10
C THR A 128 5.46 3.56 18.51
N GLY A 129 6.25 2.52 18.77
CA GLY A 129 5.77 1.16 19.06
C GLY A 129 5.25 0.40 17.84
N TYR A 130 5.49 0.90 16.62
CA TYR A 130 5.09 0.28 15.36
C TYR A 130 6.29 -0.03 14.47
N ASP A 131 6.06 -0.86 13.44
CA ASP A 131 7.03 -1.10 12.38
C ASP A 131 6.96 0.03 11.36
N GLU A 132 7.93 0.94 11.43
CA GLU A 132 7.98 2.13 10.61
C GLU A 132 8.81 1.94 9.34
N LEU A 133 8.69 2.89 8.40
CA LEU A 133 9.41 2.84 7.14
C LEU A 133 10.92 3.02 7.35
N ALA A 134 11.69 2.00 7.04
CA ALA A 134 13.14 2.06 6.89
C ALA A 134 13.51 2.04 5.41
N VAL A 135 14.48 2.87 5.04
CA VAL A 135 14.97 2.98 3.66
C VAL A 135 16.46 2.67 3.64
N THR A 136 16.83 1.60 2.95
CA THR A 136 18.23 1.20 2.78
C THR A 136 18.66 1.38 1.33
N LYS A 137 19.97 1.51 1.08
CA LYS A 137 20.50 1.51 -0.28
C LYS A 137 20.30 0.12 -0.90
N GLY A 138 19.77 0.09 -2.11
CA GLY A 138 19.79 -1.11 -2.94
C GLY A 138 21.25 -1.51 -3.24
N SER A 139 21.55 -2.79 -3.27
CA SER A 139 22.86 -3.25 -3.76
C SER A 139 23.00 -2.81 -5.21
N ASP A 140 23.92 -1.90 -5.47
CA ASP A 140 24.36 -1.60 -6.83
C ASP A 140 24.68 -2.92 -7.51
N GLY A 141 24.09 -3.13 -8.69
CA GLY A 141 24.41 -4.33 -9.47
C GLY A 141 25.92 -4.45 -9.54
N VAL A 142 26.42 -5.57 -9.06
CA VAL A 142 27.84 -5.91 -9.12
C VAL A 142 28.29 -5.70 -10.56
N SER A 143 28.97 -4.62 -10.82
CA SER A 143 29.74 -4.39 -12.03
C SER A 143 30.73 -5.52 -12.12
N SER A 144 30.48 -6.49 -12.98
CA SER A 144 31.45 -7.49 -13.35
C SER A 144 32.61 -6.77 -14.05
N SER A 145 33.61 -6.35 -13.29
CA SER A 145 34.90 -6.01 -13.85
C SER A 145 35.49 -7.31 -14.41
N LYS A 146 35.32 -7.52 -15.71
CA LYS A 146 36.18 -8.43 -16.44
C LYS A 146 37.59 -7.80 -16.43
N SER A 147 38.44 -8.31 -15.58
CA SER A 147 39.89 -8.13 -15.73
C SER A 147 40.33 -9.00 -16.89
N ASN A 148 40.92 -8.32 -17.86
CA ASN A 148 41.75 -8.95 -18.90
C ASN A 148 43.02 -9.56 -18.28
#